data_35c27c24631fb483cc81e4b861833c09
#
_entry.id   35c27c24631fb483cc81e4b861833c09
#
_cell.length_a   1.000
_cell.length_b   1.000
_cell.length_c   1.000
_cell.angle_alpha   90.00
_cell.angle_beta   90.00
_cell.angle_gamma   90.00
#
_symmetry.space_group_name_H-M   'P 1'
#
loop_
_entity.id
_entity.type
_entity.pdbx_description
1 polymer ?
#
loop_
_entity_poly.entity_id
_entity_poly.type
_entity_poly.pdbx_seq_one_letter_code
_entity_poly.pdbx_strand_id
1 'polypeptide(L)'
;ADGDPEYVDRAPGTAKTGTGWPVTPEALYYGIRFLTERYRLPLYITENGMSDLDNISADGQVHDRERITFLDAYLGAVQRAINEGMPVIGYFLWTFLDNFEWAEGYKERFGLVYVDYTTQRRIAKDSAYWYREVMRMNGENLSCNQPYKQILFMEPVFTHNIWGGTKLREEYGYSIEGDDIGECWGIAAHPNGTCTIADGAYKGKKLSDLWEEHRELFGNTQGKVFPLLIKIIDAKADLSIQVHPDDTYAAEHENGSLGKMECWYILDCEPDSKLVIGHNAKTHEELEDMVHNGRWSELIREVPVKKGDFIQIDPGTVHAIKGGITILETQQNSDITYRVYDYDRLSNGKPRQLHIQQSLDVIKVPAAPLAECMIKTGEAEANKLQKLIECKYYQVFHMKVEGQAEFEQEYPFLIVSVVEGNGLLNHTSVKKGDHFILPYD
;
A
#
# COMPACT_ATOMS: atom_id res chain seq x y z
N ALA A 1 -6.30 -0.54 -46.45
CA ALA A 1 -5.06 -0.25 -45.74
C ALA A 1 -4.51 -1.59 -45.23
N ASP A 2 -3.54 -2.11 -45.97
CA ASP A 2 -2.89 -3.39 -45.70
C ASP A 2 -1.64 -3.10 -44.83
N GLY A 3 -1.83 -2.86 -43.55
CA GLY A 3 -0.75 -2.78 -42.63
C GLY A 3 -0.89 -3.93 -41.65
N ASP A 4 0.12 -4.80 -41.56
CA ASP A 4 0.26 -5.69 -40.42
C ASP A 4 0.18 -4.84 -39.15
N PRO A 5 -0.56 -5.26 -38.13
CA PRO A 5 -0.59 -4.54 -36.87
C PRO A 5 0.85 -4.47 -36.33
N GLU A 6 1.41 -3.26 -36.29
CA GLU A 6 2.72 -3.05 -35.63
C GLU A 6 2.62 -3.56 -34.19
N TYR A 7 3.48 -4.49 -33.86
CA TYR A 7 3.67 -4.93 -32.50
C TYR A 7 4.23 -3.75 -31.68
N VAL A 8 3.38 -3.09 -30.93
CA VAL A 8 3.81 -2.05 -30.00
C VAL A 8 4.40 -2.76 -28.78
N ASP A 9 5.69 -2.58 -28.55
CA ASP A 9 6.35 -3.07 -27.33
C ASP A 9 5.65 -2.46 -26.11
N ARG A 10 5.24 -3.31 -25.19
CA ARG A 10 4.61 -2.84 -23.96
C ARG A 10 5.63 -2.18 -23.05
N ALA A 11 5.11 -1.34 -22.14
CA ALA A 11 5.93 -0.65 -21.14
C ALA A 11 6.88 -1.62 -20.41
N PRO A 12 8.10 -1.20 -20.08
CA PRO A 12 8.99 -1.97 -19.22
C PRO A 12 8.29 -2.43 -17.94
N GLY A 13 8.50 -3.69 -17.54
CA GLY A 13 7.88 -4.28 -16.35
C GLY A 13 6.57 -5.05 -16.60
N THR A 14 6.03 -5.08 -17.83
CA THR A 14 4.92 -5.98 -18.16
C THR A 14 5.39 -7.44 -18.05
N ALA A 15 4.64 -8.27 -17.28
CA ALA A 15 4.93 -9.68 -17.13
C ALA A 15 4.93 -10.41 -18.48
N LYS A 16 5.93 -11.30 -18.68
CA LYS A 16 6.10 -12.08 -19.91
C LYS A 16 6.25 -13.56 -19.58
N THR A 17 5.81 -14.42 -20.49
CA THR A 17 6.06 -15.86 -20.43
C THR A 17 7.53 -16.19 -20.77
N GLY A 18 7.95 -17.43 -20.61
CA GLY A 18 9.30 -17.90 -21.00
C GLY A 18 9.63 -17.62 -22.47
N THR A 19 8.65 -17.70 -23.36
CA THR A 19 8.76 -17.31 -24.78
C THR A 19 8.76 -15.80 -25.02
N GLY A 20 8.63 -14.99 -23.96
CA GLY A 20 8.60 -13.53 -24.06
C GLY A 20 7.23 -12.93 -24.43
N TRP A 21 6.18 -13.73 -24.46
CA TRP A 21 4.82 -13.22 -24.72
C TRP A 21 4.27 -12.46 -23.52
N PRO A 22 3.54 -11.34 -23.73
CA PRO A 22 2.96 -10.59 -22.63
C PRO A 22 1.84 -11.37 -21.96
N VAL A 23 1.79 -11.34 -20.64
CA VAL A 23 0.70 -11.89 -19.84
C VAL A 23 -0.45 -10.87 -19.84
N THR A 24 -1.57 -11.23 -20.47
CA THR A 24 -2.72 -10.33 -20.71
C THR A 24 -4.06 -11.06 -20.61
N PRO A 25 -4.50 -11.41 -19.40
CA PRO A 25 -5.78 -12.13 -19.20
C PRO A 25 -6.99 -11.40 -19.79
N GLU A 26 -6.99 -10.06 -19.78
CA GLU A 26 -8.04 -9.23 -20.39
C GLU A 26 -8.18 -9.46 -21.90
N ALA A 27 -7.08 -9.78 -22.57
CA ALA A 27 -7.14 -10.08 -24.01
C ALA A 27 -7.99 -11.33 -24.29
N LEU A 28 -7.90 -12.36 -23.43
CA LEU A 28 -8.77 -13.54 -23.52
C LEU A 28 -10.24 -13.18 -23.27
N TYR A 29 -10.53 -12.40 -22.24
CA TYR A 29 -11.88 -11.94 -21.95
C TYR A 29 -12.49 -11.17 -23.15
N TYR A 30 -11.78 -10.17 -23.67
CA TYR A 30 -12.27 -9.39 -24.81
C TYR A 30 -12.35 -10.22 -26.10
N GLY A 31 -11.46 -11.20 -26.30
CA GLY A 31 -11.54 -12.15 -27.41
C GLY A 31 -12.82 -13.00 -27.35
N ILE A 32 -13.13 -13.55 -26.17
CA ILE A 32 -14.39 -14.28 -25.92
C ILE A 32 -15.60 -13.38 -26.19
N ARG A 33 -15.60 -12.16 -25.67
CA ARG A 33 -16.68 -11.20 -25.85
C ARG A 33 -16.89 -10.85 -27.34
N PHE A 34 -15.82 -10.52 -28.05
CA PHE A 34 -15.88 -10.21 -29.47
C PHE A 34 -16.47 -11.36 -30.31
N LEU A 35 -16.02 -12.60 -30.06
CA LEU A 35 -16.51 -13.78 -30.76
C LEU A 35 -17.99 -14.07 -30.42
N THR A 36 -18.36 -13.92 -29.14
CA THR A 36 -19.75 -14.09 -28.68
C THR A 36 -20.69 -13.09 -29.36
N GLU A 37 -20.34 -11.79 -29.36
CA GLU A 37 -21.14 -10.72 -29.97
C GLU A 37 -21.28 -10.93 -31.48
N ARG A 38 -20.22 -11.39 -32.15
CA ARG A 38 -20.18 -11.56 -33.62
C ARG A 38 -20.91 -12.82 -34.09
N TYR A 39 -20.67 -13.95 -33.42
CA TYR A 39 -21.13 -15.25 -33.93
C TYR A 39 -22.30 -15.85 -33.16
N ARG A 40 -22.46 -15.47 -31.86
CA ARG A 40 -23.53 -15.97 -30.99
C ARG A 40 -23.58 -17.51 -30.89
N LEU A 41 -22.41 -18.14 -30.93
CA LEU A 41 -22.24 -19.59 -30.84
C LEU A 41 -21.50 -19.94 -29.56
N PRO A 42 -21.68 -21.16 -29.02
CA PRO A 42 -20.86 -21.67 -27.95
C PRO A 42 -19.37 -21.70 -28.31
N LEU A 43 -18.52 -21.39 -27.35
CA LEU A 43 -17.07 -21.27 -27.52
C LEU A 43 -16.32 -22.33 -26.73
N TYR A 44 -15.32 -22.95 -27.37
CA TYR A 44 -14.28 -23.71 -26.74
C TYR A 44 -12.96 -22.94 -26.78
N ILE A 45 -12.27 -22.85 -25.67
CA ILE A 45 -10.88 -22.43 -25.62
C ILE A 45 -10.05 -23.68 -25.76
N THR A 46 -9.49 -23.92 -26.95
CA THR A 46 -8.81 -25.17 -27.30
C THR A 46 -7.39 -25.23 -26.78
N GLU A 47 -6.75 -24.08 -26.56
CA GLU A 47 -5.40 -23.98 -26.04
C GLU A 47 -5.23 -22.66 -25.28
N ASN A 48 -4.72 -22.75 -24.05
CA ASN A 48 -4.21 -21.61 -23.27
C ASN A 48 -3.19 -22.11 -22.25
N GLY A 49 -2.03 -21.50 -22.20
CA GLY A 49 -0.95 -21.88 -21.30
C GLY A 49 0.26 -20.98 -21.48
N MET A 50 1.29 -21.22 -20.67
CA MET A 50 2.56 -20.50 -20.74
C MET A 50 3.74 -21.42 -20.65
N SER A 51 4.85 -21.05 -21.31
CA SER A 51 6.15 -21.63 -21.05
C SER A 51 6.83 -20.96 -19.86
N ASP A 52 7.67 -21.75 -19.18
CA ASP A 52 8.52 -21.26 -18.11
C ASP A 52 9.84 -22.04 -18.05
N LEU A 53 10.82 -21.52 -17.31
CA LEU A 53 12.12 -22.16 -17.06
C LEU A 53 12.04 -23.11 -15.85
N ASP A 54 11.23 -24.15 -15.99
CA ASP A 54 11.02 -25.12 -14.92
C ASP A 54 12.27 -25.94 -14.61
N ASN A 55 12.62 -26.06 -13.33
CA ASN A 55 13.75 -26.83 -12.85
C ASN A 55 13.33 -27.74 -11.68
N ILE A 56 14.07 -28.86 -11.52
CA ILE A 56 13.89 -29.73 -10.36
C ILE A 56 14.61 -29.09 -9.17
N SER A 57 13.86 -28.80 -8.11
CA SER A 57 14.36 -28.24 -6.85
C SER A 57 15.08 -29.28 -5.99
N ALA A 58 15.75 -28.86 -4.92
CA ALA A 58 16.53 -29.74 -4.06
C ALA A 58 15.69 -30.84 -3.36
N ASP A 59 14.41 -30.62 -3.19
CA ASP A 59 13.42 -31.59 -2.66
C ASP A 59 12.92 -32.60 -3.71
N GLY A 60 13.38 -32.44 -4.97
CA GLY A 60 13.00 -33.31 -6.08
C GLY A 60 11.67 -32.97 -6.73
N GLN A 61 11.05 -31.85 -6.39
CA GLN A 61 9.80 -31.32 -6.96
C GLN A 61 10.08 -30.22 -7.99
N VAL A 62 9.05 -29.80 -8.70
CA VAL A 62 9.11 -28.64 -9.62
C VAL A 62 8.06 -27.62 -9.18
N HIS A 63 8.55 -26.49 -8.70
CA HIS A 63 7.75 -25.38 -8.22
C HIS A 63 7.61 -24.34 -9.33
N ASP A 64 6.42 -24.30 -9.96
CA ASP A 64 6.10 -23.45 -11.10
C ASP A 64 5.00 -22.44 -10.77
N ARG A 65 5.24 -21.62 -9.77
CA ARG A 65 4.31 -20.63 -9.24
C ARG A 65 3.84 -19.63 -10.28
N GLU A 66 4.72 -19.23 -11.19
CA GLU A 66 4.40 -18.32 -12.30
C GLU A 66 3.29 -18.88 -13.18
N ARG A 67 3.32 -20.21 -13.46
CA ARG A 67 2.27 -20.87 -14.24
C ARG A 67 0.96 -20.92 -13.47
N ILE A 68 0.98 -21.13 -12.15
CA ILE A 68 -0.24 -21.06 -11.31
C ILE A 68 -0.85 -19.66 -11.42
N THR A 69 -0.05 -18.60 -11.26
CA THR A 69 -0.52 -17.21 -11.37
C THR A 69 -1.10 -16.88 -12.74
N PHE A 70 -0.42 -17.31 -13.80
CA PHE A 70 -0.93 -17.16 -15.16
C PHE A 70 -2.30 -17.84 -15.32
N LEU A 71 -2.40 -19.11 -14.94
CA LEU A 71 -3.64 -19.89 -15.09
C LEU A 71 -4.78 -19.32 -14.24
N ASP A 72 -4.50 -18.88 -13.01
CA ASP A 72 -5.49 -18.25 -12.13
C ASP A 72 -6.07 -16.98 -12.78
N ALA A 73 -5.22 -16.10 -13.30
CA ALA A 73 -5.65 -14.88 -13.95
C ALA A 73 -6.45 -15.13 -15.24
N TYR A 74 -6.00 -16.06 -16.09
CA TYR A 74 -6.70 -16.37 -17.34
C TYR A 74 -8.01 -17.12 -17.11
N LEU A 75 -8.06 -18.07 -16.19
CA LEU A 75 -9.31 -18.73 -15.79
C LEU A 75 -10.28 -17.77 -15.11
N GLY A 76 -9.78 -16.82 -14.32
CA GLY A 76 -10.60 -15.74 -13.78
C GLY A 76 -11.25 -14.89 -14.87
N ALA A 77 -10.51 -14.56 -15.94
CA ALA A 77 -11.05 -13.87 -17.11
C ALA A 77 -12.13 -14.68 -17.84
N VAL A 78 -11.94 -16.00 -17.97
CA VAL A 78 -12.95 -16.92 -18.54
C VAL A 78 -14.19 -16.97 -17.65
N GLN A 79 -14.02 -17.08 -16.34
CA GLN A 79 -15.14 -17.12 -15.41
C GLN A 79 -15.93 -15.81 -15.42
N ARG A 80 -15.25 -14.67 -15.49
CA ARG A 80 -15.90 -13.38 -15.70
C ARG A 80 -16.77 -13.37 -16.95
N ALA A 81 -16.25 -13.86 -18.07
CA ALA A 81 -17.01 -13.96 -19.32
C ALA A 81 -18.27 -14.84 -19.15
N ILE A 82 -18.14 -15.99 -18.49
CA ILE A 82 -19.26 -16.90 -18.19
C ILE A 82 -20.31 -16.21 -17.32
N ASN A 83 -19.88 -15.53 -16.26
CA ASN A 83 -20.76 -14.81 -15.33
C ASN A 83 -21.53 -13.67 -16.04
N GLU A 84 -20.94 -13.06 -17.08
CA GLU A 84 -21.58 -12.07 -17.93
C GLU A 84 -22.47 -12.70 -19.06
N GLY A 85 -22.67 -14.01 -19.03
CA GLY A 85 -23.57 -14.73 -19.92
C GLY A 85 -22.94 -15.16 -21.26
N MET A 86 -21.64 -15.08 -21.42
CA MET A 86 -20.97 -15.57 -22.64
C MET A 86 -20.88 -17.10 -22.63
N PRO A 87 -21.22 -17.78 -23.74
CA PRO A 87 -21.40 -19.22 -23.76
C PRO A 87 -20.07 -19.99 -23.93
N VAL A 88 -19.15 -19.83 -23.00
CA VAL A 88 -17.93 -20.64 -22.96
C VAL A 88 -18.28 -22.00 -22.33
N ILE A 89 -18.11 -23.08 -23.07
CA ILE A 89 -18.51 -24.43 -22.70
C ILE A 89 -17.33 -25.40 -22.56
N GLY A 90 -16.10 -24.93 -22.73
CA GLY A 90 -14.91 -25.74 -22.50
C GLY A 90 -13.63 -24.93 -22.53
N TYR A 91 -12.67 -25.41 -21.77
CA TYR A 91 -11.33 -24.86 -21.67
C TYR A 91 -10.31 -25.99 -21.62
N PHE A 92 -9.29 -25.92 -22.46
CA PHE A 92 -8.22 -26.89 -22.56
C PHE A 92 -6.89 -26.18 -22.29
N LEU A 93 -6.20 -26.64 -21.26
CA LEU A 93 -4.89 -26.12 -20.93
C LEU A 93 -3.83 -26.67 -21.90
N TRP A 94 -2.96 -25.79 -22.39
CA TRP A 94 -1.74 -26.17 -23.09
C TRP A 94 -0.54 -26.10 -22.13
N THR A 95 0.06 -27.21 -21.66
CA THR A 95 -0.22 -28.60 -22.11
C THR A 95 -0.07 -29.55 -20.91
N PHE A 96 -0.45 -30.82 -21.07
CA PHE A 96 -0.36 -31.79 -19.97
C PHE A 96 1.09 -32.17 -19.62
N LEU A 97 1.91 -32.49 -20.63
CA LEU A 97 3.32 -32.90 -20.47
C LEU A 97 4.23 -31.91 -21.18
N ASP A 98 5.41 -31.65 -20.62
CA ASP A 98 6.46 -31.01 -21.38
C ASP A 98 6.73 -31.81 -22.69
N ASN A 99 6.79 -31.13 -23.81
CA ASN A 99 6.88 -31.71 -25.12
C ASN A 99 7.83 -30.96 -26.04
N PHE A 100 7.90 -31.36 -27.31
CA PHE A 100 8.62 -30.66 -28.38
C PHE A 100 7.78 -29.48 -28.87
N GLU A 101 8.34 -28.26 -28.73
CA GLU A 101 7.65 -27.00 -29.05
C GLU A 101 8.17 -26.41 -30.36
N TRP A 102 7.84 -27.03 -31.47
CA TRP A 102 8.13 -26.55 -32.85
C TRP A 102 9.52 -25.92 -32.99
N ALA A 103 9.59 -24.62 -33.33
CA ALA A 103 10.85 -23.89 -33.52
C ALA A 103 11.70 -23.76 -32.26
N GLU A 104 11.09 -23.82 -31.07
CA GLU A 104 11.76 -23.73 -29.77
C GLU A 104 12.34 -25.10 -29.31
N GLY A 105 11.96 -26.18 -29.98
CA GLY A 105 12.44 -27.52 -29.64
C GLY A 105 11.98 -27.96 -28.25
N TYR A 106 12.95 -28.43 -27.43
CA TYR A 106 12.69 -28.88 -26.05
C TYR A 106 13.08 -27.83 -25.01
N LYS A 107 13.39 -26.62 -25.42
CA LYS A 107 13.82 -25.55 -24.53
C LYS A 107 12.65 -25.03 -23.68
N GLU A 108 11.54 -24.77 -24.31
CA GLU A 108 10.35 -24.22 -23.68
C GLU A 108 9.51 -25.32 -23.02
N ARG A 109 9.03 -25.07 -21.79
CA ARG A 109 8.28 -26.03 -20.99
C ARG A 109 6.88 -25.52 -20.69
N PHE A 110 5.90 -26.10 -21.36
CA PHE A 110 4.47 -25.72 -21.19
C PHE A 110 3.68 -26.68 -20.27
N GLY A 111 4.25 -27.86 -19.98
CA GLY A 111 3.52 -28.92 -19.30
C GLY A 111 3.15 -28.63 -17.86
N LEU A 112 2.04 -29.18 -17.42
CA LEU A 112 1.74 -29.38 -16.00
C LEU A 112 2.63 -30.46 -15.37
N VAL A 113 3.18 -31.34 -16.19
CA VAL A 113 4.09 -32.40 -15.77
C VAL A 113 5.44 -32.19 -16.43
N TYR A 114 6.46 -32.01 -15.61
CA TYR A 114 7.86 -31.94 -16.04
C TYR A 114 8.30 -33.30 -16.60
N VAL A 115 8.98 -33.28 -17.74
CA VAL A 115 9.61 -34.44 -18.35
C VAL A 115 11.11 -34.25 -18.35
N ASP A 116 11.83 -35.11 -17.64
CA ASP A 116 13.27 -35.23 -17.84
C ASP A 116 13.51 -35.97 -19.16
N TYR A 117 13.91 -35.23 -20.18
CA TYR A 117 14.06 -35.78 -21.53
C TYR A 117 15.15 -36.83 -21.65
N THR A 118 16.11 -36.87 -20.71
CA THR A 118 17.17 -37.86 -20.66
C THR A 118 16.71 -39.18 -20.07
N THR A 119 16.06 -39.12 -18.90
CA THR A 119 15.65 -40.32 -18.14
C THR A 119 14.20 -40.72 -18.39
N GLN A 120 13.44 -39.88 -19.04
CA GLN A 120 12.00 -40.00 -19.23
C GLN A 120 11.20 -40.01 -17.92
N ARG A 121 11.81 -39.59 -16.82
CA ARG A 121 11.08 -39.38 -15.55
C ARG A 121 10.07 -38.27 -15.69
N ARG A 122 8.90 -38.43 -15.09
CA ARG A 122 7.83 -37.47 -15.07
C ARG A 122 7.59 -37.02 -13.65
N ILE A 123 7.49 -35.71 -13.45
CA ILE A 123 7.25 -35.09 -12.13
C ILE A 123 6.08 -34.13 -12.30
N ALA A 124 4.98 -34.36 -11.58
CA ALA A 124 3.88 -33.40 -11.54
C ALA A 124 4.39 -32.11 -10.89
N LYS A 125 4.17 -30.98 -11.55
CA LYS A 125 4.51 -29.66 -11.05
C LYS A 125 3.46 -29.16 -10.07
N ASP A 126 3.73 -28.12 -9.31
CA ASP A 126 2.77 -27.53 -8.38
C ASP A 126 1.49 -27.10 -9.09
N SER A 127 1.59 -26.57 -10.32
CA SER A 127 0.46 -26.21 -11.16
C SER A 127 -0.47 -27.39 -11.48
N ALA A 128 0.05 -28.62 -11.57
CA ALA A 128 -0.78 -29.81 -11.81
C ALA A 128 -1.71 -30.09 -10.63
N TYR A 129 -1.19 -29.97 -9.41
CA TYR A 129 -1.98 -30.17 -8.19
C TYR A 129 -2.99 -29.04 -8.01
N TRP A 130 -2.57 -27.80 -8.23
CA TRP A 130 -3.44 -26.62 -8.19
C TRP A 130 -4.58 -26.71 -9.21
N TYR A 131 -4.28 -27.01 -10.48
CA TYR A 131 -5.29 -27.11 -11.54
C TYR A 131 -6.28 -28.28 -11.29
N ARG A 132 -5.81 -29.37 -10.73
CA ARG A 132 -6.69 -30.47 -10.27
C ARG A 132 -7.72 -29.97 -9.27
N GLU A 133 -7.31 -29.12 -8.29
CA GLU A 133 -8.25 -28.56 -7.31
C GLU A 133 -9.19 -27.54 -7.95
N VAL A 134 -8.73 -26.74 -8.90
CA VAL A 134 -9.61 -25.84 -9.69
C VAL A 134 -10.70 -26.63 -10.39
N MET A 135 -10.35 -27.71 -11.05
CA MET A 135 -11.35 -28.59 -11.71
C MET A 135 -12.31 -29.23 -10.70
N ARG A 136 -11.78 -29.72 -9.57
CA ARG A 136 -12.59 -30.36 -8.51
C ARG A 136 -13.60 -29.40 -7.89
N MET A 137 -13.21 -28.14 -7.72
CA MET A 137 -14.02 -27.08 -7.13
C MET A 137 -14.79 -26.26 -8.17
N ASN A 138 -14.73 -26.65 -9.44
CA ASN A 138 -15.36 -25.91 -10.54
C ASN A 138 -15.01 -24.40 -10.57
N GLY A 139 -13.76 -24.09 -10.23
CA GLY A 139 -13.24 -22.71 -10.22
C GLY A 139 -13.57 -21.88 -8.98
N GLU A 140 -14.28 -22.43 -7.98
CA GLU A 140 -14.61 -21.68 -6.75
C GLU A 140 -13.37 -21.20 -5.99
N ASN A 141 -12.24 -21.89 -6.13
CA ASN A 141 -10.96 -21.52 -5.52
C ASN A 141 -10.09 -20.58 -6.36
N LEU A 142 -10.57 -20.08 -7.49
CA LEU A 142 -9.88 -19.03 -8.22
C LEU A 142 -9.84 -17.73 -7.42
N SER A 143 -8.75 -16.98 -7.52
CA SER A 143 -8.55 -15.74 -6.77
C SER A 143 -9.66 -14.71 -7.01
N CYS A 144 -10.24 -14.68 -8.21
CA CYS A 144 -11.38 -13.81 -8.52
C CYS A 144 -12.66 -14.13 -7.73
N ASN A 145 -12.78 -15.35 -7.18
CA ASN A 145 -13.90 -15.77 -6.32
C ASN A 145 -13.56 -15.67 -4.83
N GLN A 146 -12.34 -15.25 -4.51
CA GLN A 146 -11.86 -15.09 -3.14
C GLN A 146 -11.42 -13.64 -2.91
N PRO A 147 -12.35 -12.67 -2.96
CA PRO A 147 -12.05 -11.25 -2.87
C PRO A 147 -11.32 -10.88 -1.56
N TYR A 148 -11.50 -11.65 -0.49
CA TYR A 148 -10.80 -11.49 0.78
C TYR A 148 -9.29 -11.77 0.71
N LYS A 149 -8.80 -12.46 -0.35
CA LYS A 149 -7.37 -12.68 -0.59
C LYS A 149 -6.75 -11.65 -1.55
N GLN A 150 -7.56 -10.76 -2.09
CA GLN A 150 -7.10 -9.74 -3.01
C GLN A 150 -6.36 -8.63 -2.27
N ILE A 151 -5.19 -8.22 -2.79
CA ILE A 151 -4.51 -7.01 -2.33
C ILE A 151 -5.41 -5.80 -2.64
N LEU A 152 -5.69 -4.99 -1.63
CA LEU A 152 -6.53 -3.81 -1.78
C LEU A 152 -5.64 -2.59 -2.05
N PHE A 153 -5.35 -2.31 -3.32
CA PHE A 153 -4.65 -1.08 -3.71
C PHE A 153 -5.54 0.13 -3.55
N MET A 154 -4.97 1.23 -3.05
CA MET A 154 -5.70 2.46 -2.79
C MET A 154 -5.45 3.51 -3.87
N GLU A 155 -6.50 4.23 -4.23
CA GLU A 155 -6.40 5.54 -4.86
C GLU A 155 -6.30 6.58 -3.74
N PRO A 156 -5.14 7.25 -3.57
CA PRO A 156 -4.92 8.20 -2.49
C PRO A 156 -5.78 9.46 -2.64
N VAL A 157 -5.98 10.15 -1.51
CA VAL A 157 -6.56 11.50 -1.46
C VAL A 157 -5.43 12.52 -1.27
N PHE A 158 -5.50 13.63 -1.97
CA PHE A 158 -4.48 14.68 -1.89
C PHE A 158 -5.08 15.97 -1.34
N THR A 159 -4.29 16.70 -0.53
CA THR A 159 -4.72 17.97 0.06
C THR A 159 -3.77 19.11 -0.28
N HIS A 160 -4.36 20.29 -0.58
CA HIS A 160 -3.64 21.53 -0.79
C HIS A 160 -3.32 22.18 0.55
N ASN A 161 -2.07 22.55 0.75
CA ASN A 161 -1.58 23.11 2.01
C ASN A 161 -0.65 24.28 1.74
N ILE A 162 -0.75 25.36 2.53
CA ILE A 162 0.10 26.55 2.35
C ILE A 162 1.60 26.28 2.51
N TRP A 163 1.94 25.12 3.04
CA TRP A 163 3.31 24.64 3.24
C TRP A 163 3.68 23.48 2.32
N GLY A 164 2.73 23.02 1.47
CA GLY A 164 2.91 21.91 0.56
C GLY A 164 3.92 22.16 -0.55
N GLY A 165 4.40 21.10 -1.15
CA GLY A 165 5.42 21.09 -2.19
C GLY A 165 4.99 20.37 -3.46
N THR A 166 5.98 19.90 -4.22
CA THR A 166 5.81 19.23 -5.51
C THR A 166 6.37 17.80 -5.54
N LYS A 167 7.02 17.35 -4.46
CA LYS A 167 7.69 16.04 -4.43
C LYS A 167 6.72 14.88 -4.64
N LEU A 168 5.47 15.00 -4.17
CA LEU A 168 4.44 13.98 -4.40
C LEU A 168 4.20 13.73 -5.90
N ARG A 169 4.27 14.76 -6.73
CA ARG A 169 4.22 14.63 -8.20
C ARG A 169 5.57 14.20 -8.77
N GLU A 170 6.65 14.87 -8.39
CA GLU A 170 7.95 14.74 -9.05
C GLU A 170 8.72 13.49 -8.66
N GLU A 171 8.63 13.06 -7.40
CA GLU A 171 9.38 11.92 -6.88
C GLU A 171 8.54 10.65 -6.69
N TYR A 172 7.22 10.79 -6.46
CA TYR A 172 6.30 9.66 -6.26
C TYR A 172 5.47 9.36 -7.51
N GLY A 173 5.48 10.27 -8.51
CA GLY A 173 4.83 10.06 -9.80
C GLY A 173 3.31 10.09 -9.76
N TYR A 174 2.71 10.72 -8.75
CA TYR A 174 1.26 10.89 -8.72
C TYR A 174 0.78 11.91 -9.76
N SER A 175 -0.31 11.58 -10.45
CA SER A 175 -0.94 12.46 -11.45
C SER A 175 -1.80 13.51 -10.75
N ILE A 176 -1.15 14.52 -10.17
CA ILE A 176 -1.78 15.62 -9.42
C ILE A 176 -1.33 16.96 -9.97
N GLU A 177 -2.21 17.96 -9.89
CA GLU A 177 -1.93 19.33 -10.32
C GLU A 177 -1.70 20.24 -9.10
N GLY A 178 -0.93 21.30 -9.30
CA GLY A 178 -0.59 22.28 -8.26
C GLY A 178 0.82 22.12 -7.72
N ASP A 179 1.30 23.16 -7.04
CA ASP A 179 2.64 23.24 -6.45
C ASP A 179 2.60 23.38 -4.92
N ASP A 180 1.43 23.08 -4.34
CA ASP A 180 1.08 23.25 -2.94
C ASP A 180 0.41 21.99 -2.35
N ILE A 181 0.69 20.81 -2.94
CA ILE A 181 0.15 19.56 -2.43
C ILE A 181 1.02 19.09 -1.27
N GLY A 182 0.52 19.23 -0.06
CA GLY A 182 1.28 18.90 1.16
C GLY A 182 1.08 17.49 1.67
N GLU A 183 -0.08 16.87 1.43
CA GLU A 183 -0.38 15.54 1.95
C GLU A 183 -0.95 14.63 0.86
N CYS A 184 -0.43 13.40 0.84
CA CYS A 184 -1.02 12.23 0.20
C CYS A 184 -1.59 11.33 1.30
N TRP A 185 -2.90 11.22 1.43
CA TRP A 185 -3.56 10.28 2.31
C TRP A 185 -3.60 8.93 1.59
N GLY A 186 -2.57 8.12 1.83
CA GLY A 186 -2.39 6.85 1.13
C GLY A 186 -3.35 5.76 1.61
N ILE A 187 -3.67 5.73 2.92
CA ILE A 187 -4.71 4.88 3.52
C ILE A 187 -5.58 5.77 4.39
N ALA A 188 -6.81 5.99 3.99
CA ALA A 188 -7.73 6.87 4.68
C ALA A 188 -9.18 6.39 4.56
N ALA A 189 -9.87 6.37 5.69
CA ALA A 189 -11.32 6.18 5.77
C ALA A 189 -11.93 7.24 6.69
N HIS A 190 -11.48 8.49 6.53
CA HIS A 190 -11.88 9.64 7.32
C HIS A 190 -13.01 10.42 6.62
N PRO A 191 -13.98 11.03 7.34
CA PRO A 191 -15.05 11.82 6.71
C PRO A 191 -14.54 12.94 5.80
N ASN A 192 -13.39 13.54 6.11
CA ASN A 192 -12.76 14.60 5.33
C ASN A 192 -11.95 14.11 4.13
N GLY A 193 -11.75 12.78 3.99
CA GLY A 193 -11.05 12.18 2.87
C GLY A 193 -10.98 10.66 3.03
N THR A 194 -11.60 9.93 2.10
CA THR A 194 -11.55 8.46 2.10
C THR A 194 -10.99 7.96 0.78
N CYS A 195 -10.05 7.02 0.87
CA CYS A 195 -9.49 6.36 -0.30
C CYS A 195 -10.52 5.44 -0.96
N THR A 196 -10.40 5.26 -2.27
CA THR A 196 -11.14 4.24 -3.01
C THR A 196 -10.22 3.09 -3.40
N ILE A 197 -10.81 1.93 -3.64
CA ILE A 197 -10.06 0.76 -4.09
C ILE A 197 -9.76 0.92 -5.58
N ALA A 198 -8.48 0.81 -5.96
CA ALA A 198 -8.02 1.10 -7.30
C ALA A 198 -8.40 0.03 -8.32
N ASP A 199 -8.48 -1.24 -7.92
CA ASP A 199 -8.70 -2.37 -8.82
C ASP A 199 -9.44 -3.54 -8.17
N GLY A 200 -9.63 -4.62 -8.95
CA GLY A 200 -10.19 -5.88 -8.49
C GLY A 200 -11.67 -5.86 -8.15
N ALA A 201 -12.10 -6.81 -7.32
CA ALA A 201 -13.52 -7.03 -7.00
C ALA A 201 -14.18 -5.84 -6.29
N TYR A 202 -13.41 -5.04 -5.58
CA TYR A 202 -13.89 -3.87 -4.83
C TYR A 202 -13.57 -2.53 -5.50
N LYS A 203 -13.13 -2.53 -6.75
CA LYS A 203 -12.77 -1.31 -7.48
C LYS A 203 -13.82 -0.21 -7.35
N GLY A 204 -13.38 0.99 -6.97
CA GLY A 204 -14.22 2.17 -6.80
C GLY A 204 -15.03 2.22 -5.50
N LYS A 205 -15.04 1.15 -4.68
CA LYS A 205 -15.61 1.22 -3.33
C LYS A 205 -14.71 2.04 -2.42
N LYS A 206 -15.30 2.76 -1.48
CA LYS A 206 -14.57 3.51 -0.45
C LYS A 206 -14.05 2.55 0.62
N LEU A 207 -12.88 2.85 1.18
CA LEU A 207 -12.35 2.07 2.30
C LEU A 207 -13.27 2.12 3.53
N SER A 208 -13.96 3.26 3.76
CA SER A 208 -14.98 3.38 4.81
C SER A 208 -16.11 2.36 4.65
N ASP A 209 -16.59 2.18 3.41
CA ASP A 209 -17.70 1.27 3.11
C ASP A 209 -17.25 -0.19 3.28
N LEU A 210 -16.03 -0.52 2.84
CA LEU A 210 -15.46 -1.86 3.07
C LEU A 210 -15.30 -2.16 4.57
N TRP A 211 -14.88 -1.16 5.37
CA TRP A 211 -14.79 -1.33 6.81
C TRP A 211 -16.13 -1.63 7.47
N GLU A 212 -17.23 -1.10 6.96
CA GLU A 212 -18.57 -1.34 7.47
C GLU A 212 -19.16 -2.65 6.94
N GLU A 213 -19.04 -2.92 5.64
CA GLU A 213 -19.73 -3.99 4.93
C GLU A 213 -18.94 -5.31 4.90
N HIS A 214 -17.59 -5.26 4.97
CA HIS A 214 -16.68 -6.38 4.71
C HIS A 214 -15.63 -6.53 5.82
N ARG A 215 -16.09 -6.70 7.07
CA ARG A 215 -15.21 -6.84 8.25
C ARG A 215 -14.28 -8.05 8.18
N GLU A 216 -14.67 -9.06 7.45
CA GLU A 216 -13.86 -10.25 7.20
C GLU A 216 -12.52 -9.92 6.54
N LEU A 217 -12.45 -8.89 5.69
CA LEU A 217 -11.20 -8.41 5.09
C LEU A 217 -10.20 -7.88 6.12
N PHE A 218 -10.69 -7.49 7.28
CA PHE A 218 -9.92 -6.89 8.37
C PHE A 218 -9.90 -7.77 9.62
N GLY A 219 -10.02 -9.10 9.44
CA GLY A 219 -10.02 -10.06 10.55
C GLY A 219 -11.10 -9.83 11.58
N ASN A 220 -12.25 -9.29 11.18
CA ASN A 220 -13.36 -8.91 12.06
C ASN A 220 -12.94 -7.96 13.20
N THR A 221 -11.93 -7.15 12.97
CA THR A 221 -11.44 -6.14 13.93
C THR A 221 -12.57 -5.24 14.39
N GLN A 222 -12.65 -5.00 15.70
CA GLN A 222 -13.69 -4.18 16.29
C GLN A 222 -13.39 -2.68 16.15
N GLY A 223 -14.42 -1.87 16.11
CA GLY A 223 -14.32 -0.41 16.00
C GLY A 223 -15.42 0.18 15.12
N LYS A 224 -15.89 1.38 15.44
CA LYS A 224 -16.90 2.08 14.62
C LYS A 224 -16.34 2.58 13.31
N VAL A 225 -15.10 3.04 13.31
CA VAL A 225 -14.40 3.60 12.15
C VAL A 225 -13.13 2.80 11.89
N PHE A 226 -12.61 2.88 10.67
CA PHE A 226 -11.28 2.35 10.34
C PHE A 226 -10.24 3.01 11.24
N PRO A 227 -9.31 2.24 11.84
CA PRO A 227 -8.56 2.74 13.01
C PRO A 227 -7.45 3.73 12.67
N LEU A 228 -6.89 3.69 11.48
CA LEU A 228 -5.66 4.39 11.13
C LEU A 228 -5.81 5.32 9.92
N LEU A 229 -4.92 6.30 9.83
CA LEU A 229 -4.72 7.18 8.69
C LEU A 229 -3.23 7.23 8.40
N ILE A 230 -2.85 6.91 7.15
CA ILE A 230 -1.46 6.88 6.70
C ILE A 230 -1.27 7.95 5.65
N LYS A 231 -0.24 8.78 5.83
CA LYS A 231 0.04 9.89 4.92
C LYS A 231 1.50 9.93 4.51
N ILE A 232 1.76 10.40 3.29
CA ILE A 232 3.04 10.99 2.94
C ILE A 232 2.86 12.51 3.03
N ILE A 233 3.72 13.18 3.79
CA ILE A 233 3.73 14.63 3.96
C ILE A 233 4.96 15.18 3.25
N ASP A 234 4.75 16.11 2.31
CA ASP A 234 5.79 16.88 1.62
C ASP A 234 5.77 18.32 2.16
N ALA A 235 6.64 18.61 3.12
CA ALA A 235 6.78 19.92 3.73
C ALA A 235 7.79 20.77 2.96
N LYS A 236 7.34 21.60 2.02
CA LYS A 236 8.17 22.63 1.38
C LYS A 236 8.47 23.78 2.33
N ALA A 237 7.55 24.08 3.23
CA ALA A 237 7.72 25.10 4.27
C ALA A 237 7.27 24.51 5.63
N ASP A 238 7.59 25.22 6.71
CA ASP A 238 7.28 24.79 8.08
C ASP A 238 5.76 24.59 8.28
N LEU A 239 5.37 23.46 8.84
CA LEU A 239 4.02 23.28 9.37
C LEU A 239 3.84 24.12 10.64
N SER A 240 2.60 24.36 11.05
CA SER A 240 2.33 25.04 12.32
C SER A 240 2.88 24.24 13.50
N ILE A 241 3.30 24.94 14.54
CA ILE A 241 3.55 24.32 15.84
C ILE A 241 2.20 23.91 16.42
N GLN A 242 2.05 22.63 16.74
CA GLN A 242 0.77 22.00 17.07
C GLN A 242 0.90 20.93 18.16
N VAL A 243 -0.25 20.54 18.67
CA VAL A 243 -0.39 19.43 19.63
C VAL A 243 -1.69 18.70 19.35
N HIS A 244 -1.75 17.43 19.69
CA HIS A 244 -2.95 16.59 19.52
C HIS A 244 -3.47 16.09 20.86
N PRO A 245 -4.81 15.97 21.03
CA PRO A 245 -5.43 15.40 22.21
C PRO A 245 -5.31 13.87 22.25
N ASP A 246 -5.48 13.29 23.43
CA ASP A 246 -5.75 11.86 23.58
C ASP A 246 -7.23 11.52 23.32
N ASP A 247 -7.57 10.21 23.35
CA ASP A 247 -8.94 9.74 23.11
C ASP A 247 -9.96 10.33 24.08
N THR A 248 -9.58 10.55 25.35
CA THR A 248 -10.49 11.03 26.36
C THR A 248 -10.89 12.48 26.09
N TYR A 249 -9.88 13.34 25.90
CA TYR A 249 -10.12 14.75 25.61
C TYR A 249 -10.86 14.92 24.27
N ALA A 250 -10.46 14.18 23.24
CA ALA A 250 -11.11 14.26 21.95
C ALA A 250 -12.58 13.79 22.01
N ALA A 251 -12.88 12.73 22.73
CA ALA A 251 -14.24 12.25 22.90
C ALA A 251 -15.15 13.27 23.59
N GLU A 252 -14.62 14.00 24.56
CA GLU A 252 -15.38 14.99 25.34
C GLU A 252 -15.55 16.34 24.62
N HIS A 253 -14.51 16.79 23.88
CA HIS A 253 -14.46 18.14 23.32
C HIS A 253 -14.64 18.20 21.81
N GLU A 254 -14.47 17.05 21.08
CA GLU A 254 -14.50 16.97 19.64
C GLU A 254 -15.56 15.96 19.13
N ASN A 255 -16.75 16.02 19.71
CA ASN A 255 -17.96 15.28 19.29
C ASN A 255 -17.76 13.75 19.22
N GLY A 256 -16.99 13.16 20.12
CA GLY A 256 -16.76 11.72 20.14
C GLY A 256 -15.67 11.24 19.18
N SER A 257 -14.82 12.14 18.71
CA SER A 257 -13.70 11.82 17.81
C SER A 257 -12.62 11.02 18.55
N LEU A 258 -11.76 10.35 17.76
CA LEU A 258 -10.55 9.72 18.28
C LEU A 258 -9.50 10.78 18.63
N GLY A 259 -8.64 10.47 19.58
CA GLY A 259 -7.39 11.18 19.79
C GLY A 259 -6.44 11.00 18.61
N LYS A 260 -5.27 11.63 18.68
CA LYS A 260 -4.29 11.55 17.60
C LYS A 260 -2.90 11.24 18.14
N MET A 261 -2.64 9.94 18.35
CA MET A 261 -1.29 9.41 18.47
C MET A 261 -0.73 9.15 17.08
N GLU A 262 0.52 9.54 16.85
CA GLU A 262 1.15 9.39 15.53
C GLU A 262 2.62 9.03 15.65
N CYS A 263 3.19 8.54 14.55
CA CYS A 263 4.62 8.37 14.41
C CYS A 263 5.05 8.74 12.98
N TRP A 264 6.33 9.12 12.85
CA TRP A 264 6.90 9.59 11.60
C TRP A 264 8.14 8.78 11.23
N TYR A 265 8.21 8.36 9.98
CA TYR A 265 9.42 7.85 9.36
C TYR A 265 9.94 8.89 8.37
N ILE A 266 11.17 9.37 8.55
CA ILE A 266 11.76 10.37 7.67
C ILE A 266 12.15 9.72 6.34
N LEU A 267 11.39 10.01 5.29
CA LEU A 267 11.61 9.49 3.94
C LEU A 267 12.74 10.22 3.24
N ASP A 268 12.78 11.55 3.42
CA ASP A 268 13.80 12.43 2.86
C ASP A 268 13.87 13.72 3.65
N CYS A 269 15.05 14.34 3.70
CA CYS A 269 15.22 15.67 4.28
C CYS A 269 16.46 16.38 3.72
N GLU A 270 16.44 17.70 3.72
CA GLU A 270 17.61 18.51 3.41
C GLU A 270 18.70 18.35 4.47
N PRO A 271 19.99 18.62 4.13
CA PRO A 271 21.05 18.68 5.14
C PRO A 271 20.71 19.63 6.30
N ASP A 272 21.10 19.25 7.52
CA ASP A 272 20.87 20.02 8.75
C ASP A 272 19.38 20.29 9.09
N SER A 273 18.47 19.52 8.52
CA SER A 273 17.05 19.57 8.84
C SER A 273 16.78 19.30 10.33
N LYS A 274 15.75 19.95 10.84
CA LYS A 274 15.30 19.80 12.22
C LYS A 274 13.78 19.64 12.27
N LEU A 275 13.29 18.97 13.31
CA LEU A 275 11.88 18.95 13.70
C LEU A 275 11.70 19.71 15.02
N VAL A 276 10.48 20.15 15.28
CA VAL A 276 10.08 20.54 16.64
C VAL A 276 9.50 19.32 17.34
N ILE A 277 10.10 18.91 18.48
CA ILE A 277 9.65 17.79 19.28
C ILE A 277 9.74 18.17 20.76
N GLY A 278 8.59 18.47 21.37
CA GLY A 278 8.46 18.92 22.75
C GLY A 278 8.79 20.41 22.93
N HIS A 279 8.90 20.80 24.19
CA HIS A 279 9.10 22.17 24.61
C HIS A 279 10.03 22.25 25.84
N ASN A 280 10.44 23.48 26.22
CA ASN A 280 11.40 23.72 27.29
C ASN A 280 10.77 24.17 28.61
N ALA A 281 9.46 24.49 28.63
CA ALA A 281 8.76 24.87 29.88
C ALA A 281 8.77 23.74 30.91
N LYS A 282 8.94 24.10 32.18
CA LYS A 282 9.05 23.17 33.30
C LYS A 282 7.77 23.06 34.12
N THR A 283 6.92 24.10 34.08
CA THR A 283 5.61 24.14 34.73
C THR A 283 4.55 24.63 33.78
N HIS A 284 3.26 24.40 34.08
CA HIS A 284 2.16 24.92 33.29
C HIS A 284 2.14 26.45 33.25
N GLU A 285 2.44 27.12 34.37
CA GLU A 285 2.50 28.58 34.44
C GLU A 285 3.61 29.14 33.51
N GLU A 286 4.76 28.46 33.42
CA GLU A 286 5.84 28.84 32.54
C GLU A 286 5.43 28.63 31.08
N LEU A 287 4.73 27.51 30.75
CA LEU A 287 4.19 27.24 29.42
C LEU A 287 3.20 28.33 29.02
N GLU A 288 2.23 28.65 29.87
CA GLU A 288 1.22 29.68 29.61
C GLU A 288 1.87 31.06 29.38
N ASP A 289 2.84 31.44 30.23
CA ASP A 289 3.57 32.69 30.09
C ASP A 289 4.32 32.75 28.75
N MET A 290 5.04 31.70 28.37
CA MET A 290 5.76 31.65 27.09
C MET A 290 4.83 31.73 25.89
N VAL A 291 3.69 31.02 25.92
CA VAL A 291 2.70 31.02 24.83
C VAL A 291 2.05 32.40 24.70
N HIS A 292 1.55 33.00 25.80
CA HIS A 292 0.85 34.27 25.78
C HIS A 292 1.75 35.46 25.41
N ASN A 293 3.03 35.39 25.77
CA ASN A 293 4.01 36.42 25.44
C ASN A 293 4.79 36.15 24.15
N GLY A 294 4.42 35.11 23.36
CA GLY A 294 5.05 34.80 22.08
C GLY A 294 6.52 34.43 22.17
N ARG A 295 6.97 33.85 23.30
CA ARG A 295 8.38 33.47 23.54
C ARG A 295 8.74 32.17 22.86
N TRP A 296 8.39 32.06 21.56
CA TRP A 296 8.50 30.82 20.78
C TRP A 296 9.91 30.26 20.71
N SER A 297 10.92 31.11 20.51
CA SER A 297 12.33 30.68 20.44
C SER A 297 12.87 30.08 21.74
N GLU A 298 12.26 30.42 22.89
CA GLU A 298 12.61 29.85 24.18
C GLU A 298 11.79 28.58 24.48
N LEU A 299 10.55 28.57 23.99
CA LEU A 299 9.59 27.49 24.25
C LEU A 299 9.90 26.24 23.45
N ILE A 300 10.10 26.35 22.14
CA ILE A 300 10.19 25.17 21.25
C ILE A 300 11.53 24.45 21.39
N ARG A 301 11.48 23.12 21.30
CA ARG A 301 12.68 22.28 21.28
C ARG A 301 12.90 21.75 19.86
N GLU A 302 13.92 22.29 19.20
CA GLU A 302 14.34 21.83 17.87
C GLU A 302 15.29 20.64 17.98
N VAL A 303 15.08 19.63 17.14
CA VAL A 303 15.82 18.37 17.14
C VAL A 303 16.34 18.08 15.73
N PRO A 304 17.66 17.90 15.53
CA PRO A 304 18.19 17.52 14.23
C PRO A 304 17.71 16.12 13.84
N VAL A 305 17.43 15.96 12.56
CA VAL A 305 16.96 14.70 11.98
C VAL A 305 17.63 14.41 10.63
N LYS A 306 17.56 13.15 10.22
CA LYS A 306 18.06 12.64 8.95
C LYS A 306 17.13 11.58 8.38
N LYS A 307 17.26 11.30 7.09
CA LYS A 307 16.57 10.17 6.42
C LYS A 307 16.75 8.88 7.23
N GLY A 308 15.64 8.16 7.43
CA GLY A 308 15.60 6.90 8.16
C GLY A 308 15.35 7.04 9.67
N ASP A 309 15.36 8.25 10.23
CA ASP A 309 14.96 8.44 11.63
C ASP A 309 13.48 8.13 11.82
N PHE A 310 13.15 7.55 12.98
CA PHE A 310 11.78 7.20 13.37
C PHE A 310 11.40 7.90 14.66
N ILE A 311 10.26 8.60 14.64
CA ILE A 311 9.81 9.47 15.72
C ILE A 311 8.42 9.06 16.18
N GLN A 312 8.23 8.87 17.48
CA GLN A 312 6.93 8.69 18.11
C GLN A 312 6.44 10.02 18.69
N ILE A 313 5.21 10.39 18.36
CA ILE A 313 4.53 11.60 18.85
C ILE A 313 3.29 11.17 19.64
N ASP A 314 3.46 11.10 20.95
CA ASP A 314 2.34 10.82 21.83
C ASP A 314 1.42 12.04 21.99
N PRO A 315 0.11 11.85 22.22
CA PRO A 315 -0.80 12.94 22.53
C PRO A 315 -0.26 13.85 23.65
N GLY A 316 -0.41 15.16 23.47
CA GLY A 316 0.12 16.17 24.38
C GLY A 316 1.57 16.59 24.09
N THR A 317 2.21 16.01 23.07
CA THR A 317 3.56 16.43 22.64
C THR A 317 3.44 17.60 21.67
N VAL A 318 4.07 18.73 21.97
CA VAL A 318 4.24 19.86 21.04
C VAL A 318 5.18 19.44 19.92
N HIS A 319 4.77 19.63 18.66
CA HIS A 319 5.58 19.23 17.53
C HIS A 319 5.33 20.07 16.27
N ALA A 320 6.26 20.02 15.35
CA ALA A 320 6.09 20.55 13.97
C ALA A 320 7.11 19.91 13.03
N ILE A 321 6.64 19.64 11.80
CA ILE A 321 7.51 19.31 10.67
C ILE A 321 7.99 20.63 10.07
N LYS A 322 9.31 20.74 9.84
CA LYS A 322 9.88 21.93 9.21
C LYS A 322 10.08 21.72 7.71
N GLY A 323 10.22 22.85 6.99
CA GLY A 323 10.42 22.81 5.55
C GLY A 323 11.64 21.99 5.12
N GLY A 324 11.56 21.38 3.94
CA GLY A 324 12.60 20.52 3.38
C GLY A 324 12.53 19.06 3.83
N ILE A 325 11.49 18.65 4.54
CA ILE A 325 11.34 17.29 5.09
C ILE A 325 10.14 16.60 4.43
N THR A 326 10.34 15.33 4.07
CA THR A 326 9.28 14.43 3.61
C THR A 326 9.17 13.25 4.56
N ILE A 327 7.98 12.95 5.06
CA ILE A 327 7.74 11.87 6.03
C ILE A 327 6.65 10.92 5.58
N LEU A 328 6.69 9.69 6.08
CA LEU A 328 5.54 8.80 6.19
C LEU A 328 4.98 8.91 7.60
N GLU A 329 3.76 9.39 7.72
CA GLU A 329 3.03 9.49 8.97
C GLU A 329 2.06 8.33 9.13
N THR A 330 2.13 7.65 10.25
CA THR A 330 1.13 6.67 10.70
C THR A 330 0.44 7.21 11.94
N GLN A 331 -0.88 7.34 11.89
CA GLN A 331 -1.65 7.95 12.97
C GLN A 331 -3.00 7.26 13.20
N GLN A 332 -3.63 7.51 14.36
CA GLN A 332 -5.04 7.22 14.55
C GLN A 332 -5.86 7.96 13.48
N ASN A 333 -7.04 7.43 13.13
CA ASN A 333 -7.93 8.02 12.13
C ASN A 333 -8.62 9.29 12.66
N SER A 334 -7.82 10.35 12.80
CA SER A 334 -8.19 11.67 13.33
C SER A 334 -7.43 12.77 12.60
N ASP A 335 -8.07 13.87 12.31
CA ASP A 335 -7.46 15.07 11.72
C ASP A 335 -7.44 16.27 12.69
N ILE A 336 -7.72 16.02 13.99
CA ILE A 336 -7.75 17.05 15.03
C ILE A 336 -6.35 17.63 15.20
N THR A 337 -6.25 18.96 15.03
CA THR A 337 -5.00 19.69 15.19
C THR A 337 -5.24 20.95 16.01
N TYR A 338 -4.67 21.01 17.21
CA TYR A 338 -4.65 22.21 18.00
C TYR A 338 -3.40 23.02 17.67
N ARG A 339 -3.60 24.10 16.93
CA ARG A 339 -2.54 24.98 16.44
C ARG A 339 -2.14 25.96 17.53
N VAL A 340 -0.88 25.85 17.98
CA VAL A 340 -0.30 26.72 19.01
C VAL A 340 0.25 27.99 18.39
N TYR A 341 0.99 27.87 17.27
CA TYR A 341 1.60 28.98 16.55
C TYR A 341 1.75 28.67 15.07
N ASP A 342 1.53 29.67 14.21
CA ASP A 342 1.59 29.52 12.76
C ASP A 342 2.46 30.55 12.06
N TYR A 343 3.46 31.09 12.76
CA TYR A 343 4.43 32.04 12.21
C TYR A 343 3.76 33.31 11.60
N ASP A 344 2.60 33.70 12.10
CA ASP A 344 1.78 34.80 11.60
C ASP A 344 1.44 34.75 10.10
N ARG A 345 1.46 33.55 9.52
CA ARG A 345 1.17 33.32 8.10
C ARG A 345 -0.29 33.54 7.78
N LEU A 346 -0.53 33.99 6.54
CA LEU A 346 -1.87 34.16 6.01
C LEU A 346 -2.22 32.99 5.07
N SER A 347 -3.43 32.48 5.25
CA SER A 347 -4.08 31.56 4.31
C SER A 347 -5.30 32.29 3.75
N ASN A 348 -5.36 32.48 2.42
CA ASN A 348 -6.42 33.27 1.77
C ASN A 348 -6.59 34.68 2.36
N GLY A 349 -5.48 35.34 2.70
CA GLY A 349 -5.47 36.71 3.24
C GLY A 349 -5.88 36.83 4.72
N LYS A 350 -6.06 35.73 5.43
CA LYS A 350 -6.38 35.71 6.86
C LYS A 350 -5.45 34.75 7.61
N PRO A 351 -5.10 35.06 8.88
CA PRO A 351 -4.37 34.11 9.71
C PRO A 351 -5.22 32.87 9.95
N ARG A 352 -4.58 31.70 9.99
CA ARG A 352 -5.26 30.46 10.38
C ARG A 352 -5.60 30.50 11.86
N GLN A 353 -6.72 29.89 12.21
CA GLN A 353 -7.19 29.83 13.59
C GLN A 353 -6.13 29.15 14.50
N LEU A 354 -5.85 29.77 15.63
CA LEU A 354 -5.09 29.19 16.73
C LEU A 354 -6.07 28.59 17.76
N HIS A 355 -5.62 27.53 18.43
CA HIS A 355 -6.42 26.79 19.43
C HIS A 355 -5.67 26.84 20.76
N ILE A 356 -5.39 28.05 21.27
CA ILE A 356 -4.49 28.27 22.41
C ILE A 356 -5.01 27.55 23.66
N GLN A 357 -6.29 27.71 24.01
CA GLN A 357 -6.84 27.09 25.22
C GLN A 357 -6.78 25.55 25.13
N GLN A 358 -7.29 24.97 24.04
CA GLN A 358 -7.27 23.53 23.85
C GLN A 358 -5.82 23.00 23.84
N SER A 359 -4.87 23.77 23.30
CA SER A 359 -3.45 23.41 23.32
C SER A 359 -2.92 23.38 24.75
N LEU A 360 -3.19 24.40 25.54
CA LEU A 360 -2.75 24.47 26.94
C LEU A 360 -3.37 23.37 27.80
N ASP A 361 -4.62 23.01 27.52
CA ASP A 361 -5.31 21.92 28.23
C ASP A 361 -4.66 20.54 28.00
N VAL A 362 -4.09 20.29 26.79
CA VAL A 362 -3.59 18.97 26.43
C VAL A 362 -2.08 18.83 26.44
N ILE A 363 -1.31 19.94 26.40
CA ILE A 363 0.17 19.89 26.41
C ILE A 363 0.66 19.29 27.73
N LYS A 364 1.44 18.25 27.62
CA LYS A 364 2.11 17.62 28.79
C LYS A 364 3.30 18.42 29.25
N VAL A 365 3.34 18.78 30.55
CA VAL A 365 4.43 19.54 31.17
C VAL A 365 4.97 18.76 32.36
N PRO A 366 6.30 18.57 32.48
CA PRO A 366 7.31 18.90 31.47
C PRO A 366 7.18 18.02 30.22
N ALA A 367 7.75 18.46 29.10
CA ALA A 367 7.79 17.66 27.87
C ALA A 367 8.54 16.34 28.07
N ALA A 368 8.10 15.30 27.41
CA ALA A 368 8.74 13.98 27.46
C ALA A 368 10.25 14.05 27.11
N PRO A 369 11.07 13.19 27.69
CA PRO A 369 12.46 13.03 27.31
C PRO A 369 12.58 12.71 25.82
N LEU A 370 13.55 13.33 25.14
CA LEU A 370 13.73 13.14 23.69
C LEU A 370 13.97 11.66 23.33
N ALA A 371 14.62 10.90 24.19
CA ALA A 371 14.90 9.47 24.00
C ALA A 371 13.63 8.61 23.95
N GLU A 372 12.51 9.09 24.46
CA GLU A 372 11.20 8.42 24.37
C GLU A 372 10.50 8.73 23.05
N CYS A 373 10.80 9.88 22.42
CA CYS A 373 10.25 10.27 21.13
C CYS A 373 11.09 9.75 19.96
N MET A 374 12.43 9.86 20.06
CA MET A 374 13.36 9.42 19.01
C MET A 374 13.67 7.93 19.18
N ILE A 375 12.97 7.09 18.46
CA ILE A 375 13.13 5.64 18.53
C ILE A 375 14.40 5.23 17.78
N LYS A 376 15.32 4.58 18.49
CA LYS A 376 16.54 4.05 17.87
C LYS A 376 16.18 2.78 17.08
N THR A 377 16.10 2.92 15.78
CA THR A 377 16.00 1.80 14.87
C THR A 377 17.42 1.35 14.51
N GLY A 378 17.75 0.08 14.70
CA GLY A 378 19.01 -0.48 14.15
C GLY A 378 19.02 -0.44 12.61
N GLU A 379 20.16 -0.77 12.00
CA GLU A 379 20.18 -0.99 10.54
C GLU A 379 19.21 -2.11 10.17
N ALA A 380 18.40 -1.88 9.15
CA ALA A 380 17.44 -2.88 8.67
C ALA A 380 18.21 -4.03 7.99
N GLU A 381 18.09 -5.24 8.52
CA GLU A 381 18.56 -6.43 7.84
C GLU A 381 17.67 -6.71 6.62
N ALA A 382 18.32 -6.99 5.46
CA ALA A 382 17.59 -7.35 4.26
C ALA A 382 16.70 -8.59 4.47
N ASN A 383 15.50 -8.57 3.91
CA ASN A 383 14.53 -9.66 3.94
C ASN A 383 14.04 -10.06 5.35
N LYS A 384 14.15 -9.14 6.31
CA LYS A 384 13.59 -9.31 7.65
C LYS A 384 12.62 -8.20 8.01
N LEU A 385 11.52 -8.57 8.63
CA LEU A 385 10.55 -7.62 9.15
C LEU A 385 11.08 -7.06 10.47
N GLN A 386 11.50 -5.79 10.47
CA GLN A 386 12.02 -5.09 11.64
C GLN A 386 10.89 -4.31 12.31
N LYS A 387 10.54 -4.65 13.56
CA LYS A 387 9.60 -3.86 14.35
C LYS A 387 10.26 -2.54 14.77
N LEU A 388 9.64 -1.42 14.40
CA LEU A 388 10.07 -0.08 14.78
C LEU A 388 9.41 0.34 16.08
N ILE A 389 8.10 0.13 16.22
CA ILE A 389 7.34 0.43 17.44
C ILE A 389 6.12 -0.47 17.59
N GLU A 390 5.67 -0.61 18.81
CA GLU A 390 4.37 -1.18 19.19
C GLU A 390 3.73 -0.30 20.24
N CYS A 391 2.50 0.13 20.02
CA CYS A 391 1.72 0.93 20.94
C CYS A 391 0.28 0.41 21.03
N LYS A 392 -0.57 1.10 21.78
CA LYS A 392 -1.98 0.72 21.96
C LYS A 392 -2.76 0.64 20.63
N TYR A 393 -2.39 1.46 19.64
CA TYR A 393 -3.20 1.67 18.44
C TYR A 393 -2.65 1.01 17.17
N TYR A 394 -1.32 0.80 17.12
CA TYR A 394 -0.65 0.22 15.94
C TYR A 394 0.68 -0.44 16.30
N GLN A 395 1.12 -1.28 15.39
CA GLN A 395 2.51 -1.73 15.29
C GLN A 395 3.06 -1.27 13.95
N VAL A 396 4.29 -0.75 13.94
CA VAL A 396 4.94 -0.30 12.71
C VAL A 396 6.19 -1.16 12.48
N PHE A 397 6.32 -1.60 11.25
CA PHE A 397 7.44 -2.40 10.80
C PHE A 397 8.11 -1.74 9.59
N HIS A 398 9.39 -1.99 9.45
CA HIS A 398 10.15 -1.67 8.25
C HIS A 398 10.71 -2.96 7.65
N MET A 399 10.69 -3.06 6.32
CA MET A 399 11.24 -4.19 5.60
C MET A 399 11.98 -3.70 4.36
N LYS A 400 13.24 -4.12 4.23
CA LYS A 400 14.04 -3.94 3.02
C LYS A 400 14.11 -5.28 2.29
N VAL A 401 13.59 -5.34 1.06
CA VAL A 401 13.64 -6.56 0.25
C VAL A 401 14.80 -6.48 -0.72
N GLU A 402 15.68 -7.47 -0.66
CA GLU A 402 16.77 -7.69 -1.63
C GLU A 402 16.58 -9.07 -2.27
N GLY A 403 16.35 -9.08 -3.60
CA GLY A 403 16.00 -10.31 -4.31
C GLY A 403 14.58 -10.76 -3.98
N GLN A 404 14.43 -11.76 -3.14
CA GLN A 404 13.13 -12.34 -2.77
C GLN A 404 13.02 -12.49 -1.25
N ALA A 405 11.83 -12.24 -0.71
CA ALA A 405 11.48 -12.50 0.69
C ALA A 405 10.09 -13.14 0.78
N GLU A 406 9.92 -13.99 1.77
CA GLU A 406 8.63 -14.58 2.12
C GLU A 406 8.37 -14.34 3.61
N PHE A 407 7.14 -14.01 3.94
CA PHE A 407 6.68 -13.96 5.33
C PHE A 407 5.21 -14.31 5.41
N GLU A 408 4.80 -14.89 6.53
CA GLU A 408 3.42 -15.22 6.83
C GLU A 408 2.74 -14.01 7.48
N GLN A 409 1.54 -13.68 7.02
CA GLN A 409 0.73 -12.60 7.54
C GLN A 409 -0.08 -13.12 8.74
N GLU A 410 0.27 -12.68 9.97
CA GLU A 410 -0.35 -13.13 11.23
C GLU A 410 -1.30 -12.09 11.85
N TYR A 411 -1.42 -10.91 11.23
CA TYR A 411 -2.22 -9.81 11.76
C TYR A 411 -3.63 -9.81 11.16
N PRO A 412 -4.63 -9.19 11.83
CA PRO A 412 -5.97 -9.03 11.29
C PRO A 412 -6.02 -8.40 9.90
N PHE A 413 -5.09 -7.53 9.60
CA PHE A 413 -4.76 -6.98 8.28
C PHE A 413 -3.42 -6.26 8.36
N LEU A 414 -2.77 -6.07 7.23
CA LEU A 414 -1.50 -5.36 7.17
C LEU A 414 -1.61 -4.19 6.18
N ILE A 415 -1.28 -3.00 6.65
CA ILE A 415 -1.17 -1.80 5.81
C ILE A 415 0.26 -1.71 5.30
N VAL A 416 0.42 -1.49 4.00
CA VAL A 416 1.73 -1.38 3.37
C VAL A 416 1.82 -0.08 2.57
N SER A 417 2.94 0.62 2.75
CA SER A 417 3.35 1.77 1.94
C SER A 417 4.71 1.49 1.34
N VAL A 418 4.81 1.48 0.01
CA VAL A 418 6.09 1.30 -0.68
C VAL A 418 6.81 2.64 -0.72
N VAL A 419 7.84 2.79 0.09
CA VAL A 419 8.54 4.07 0.27
C VAL A 419 9.74 4.25 -0.66
N GLU A 420 10.29 3.14 -1.18
CA GLU A 420 11.43 3.15 -2.10
C GLU A 420 11.43 1.92 -3.01
N GLY A 421 11.89 2.08 -4.25
CA GLY A 421 12.06 0.97 -5.19
C GLY A 421 10.77 0.52 -5.88
N ASN A 422 10.87 -0.64 -6.49
CA ASN A 422 9.76 -1.35 -7.15
C ASN A 422 10.01 -2.85 -7.10
N GLY A 423 8.98 -3.65 -7.29
CA GLY A 423 9.07 -5.09 -7.24
C GLY A 423 7.75 -5.79 -7.55
N LEU A 424 7.65 -7.03 -7.13
CA LEU A 424 6.43 -7.82 -7.22
C LEU A 424 6.02 -8.30 -5.83
N LEU A 425 4.75 -8.15 -5.50
CA LEU A 425 4.12 -8.74 -4.32
C LEU A 425 3.06 -9.74 -4.81
N ASN A 426 3.26 -11.03 -4.55
CA ASN A 426 2.37 -12.08 -5.07
C ASN A 426 2.07 -11.89 -6.57
N HIS A 427 3.13 -11.62 -7.36
CA HIS A 427 3.10 -11.35 -8.81
C HIS A 427 2.43 -10.03 -9.24
N THR A 428 1.90 -9.24 -8.31
CA THR A 428 1.37 -7.91 -8.61
C THR A 428 2.49 -6.88 -8.52
N SER A 429 2.64 -6.05 -9.54
CA SER A 429 3.66 -4.99 -9.56
C SER A 429 3.38 -3.96 -8.48
N VAL A 430 4.40 -3.62 -7.71
CA VAL A 430 4.38 -2.55 -6.72
C VAL A 430 5.55 -1.60 -6.95
N LYS A 431 5.35 -0.33 -6.64
CA LYS A 431 6.36 0.73 -6.82
C LYS A 431 6.28 1.77 -5.72
N LYS A 432 7.31 2.59 -5.60
CA LYS A 432 7.32 3.77 -4.71
C LYS A 432 6.04 4.58 -4.87
N GLY A 433 5.39 4.87 -3.76
CA GLY A 433 4.11 5.60 -3.70
C GLY A 433 2.87 4.71 -3.71
N ASP A 434 2.99 3.41 -3.90
CA ASP A 434 1.83 2.53 -3.76
C ASP A 434 1.48 2.32 -2.29
N HIS A 435 0.19 2.40 -2.01
CA HIS A 435 -0.41 2.12 -0.72
C HIS A 435 -1.46 1.04 -0.88
N PHE A 436 -1.43 0.03 -0.04
CA PHE A 436 -2.37 -1.08 -0.11
C PHE A 436 -2.59 -1.76 1.23
N ILE A 437 -3.66 -2.53 1.32
CA ILE A 437 -3.95 -3.38 2.47
C ILE A 437 -3.86 -4.84 2.02
N LEU A 438 -3.15 -5.64 2.80
CA LEU A 438 -3.23 -7.10 2.75
C LEU A 438 -4.32 -7.52 3.72
N PRO A 439 -5.46 -8.03 3.22
CA PRO A 439 -6.56 -8.47 4.06
C PRO A 439 -6.18 -9.63 4.97
N TYR A 440 -7.06 -9.95 5.90
CA TYR A 440 -6.98 -11.17 6.71
C TYR A 440 -7.00 -12.40 5.81
N ASP A 441 -6.11 -13.36 6.06
CA ASP A 441 -6.01 -14.62 5.27
C ASP A 441 -6.80 -15.77 5.93
#